data_405078a63e498fcdd9c15b598e9b5ed1
#
_entry.id   405078a63e498fcdd9c15b598e9b5ed1
#
_cell.length_a   1.000
_cell.length_b   1.000
_cell.length_c   1.000
_cell.angle_alpha   90.00
_cell.angle_beta   90.00
_cell.angle_gamma   90.00
#
_symmetry.space_group_name_H-M   'P 1'
#
loop_
_entity.id
_entity.type
_entity.pdbx_description
1 polymer ?
#
loop_
_entity_poly.entity_id
_entity_poly.type
_entity_poly.pdbx_seq_one_letter_code
_entity_poly.pdbx_strand_id
1 'polypeptide(L)'
;MRTRTIRSALALLLVSTANAALAVSLNPKGTGQALIYPYYTVNNSQDTLISVVNTSAVGKVAEVRFLEGYNGRDTLAFTLFLSKFDVWTAAVTQASDDGGAILKTSDASCTFPRILTTGASFLSTGYDGSGTLPADSGPQTITRTREGFIEIIAGGDIVADSTTDVAITHVQNGNAGGGVPPGCADLSATSFFSDIVAPTGGLFGNATIVNVGLGTFFGYNAEALQGFTDTALFSESHADGPTLADANSSDAAPGGAIANIFNQDGRPLSLSYAIGVDAVSAALMADSIYNEYVVDPSLGASTDWVVTFPTKHFYVDGAYGDGPLQPFAESFTDGVSNVLVEANIYDREEGVVTLGPCTLCPPVDITPAFAYEVNVATFENQIVPVTAGPLGSALTSLLIPPNGTDGAAIVDLAIGDGGHSLSGGADASGSAVTLKGLPVVGFMAYNVINTQAQPGMLANYSGTYRHRSTMSCNGPAGECASVITGGGQ
;
A
#
# COMPACT_ATOMS: atom_id res chain seq x y z
N MET A 1 17.14 -56.63 -54.63
CA MET A 1 16.12 -56.09 -53.73
C MET A 1 16.76 -55.87 -52.36
N ARG A 2 17.07 -54.63 -51.96
CA ARG A 2 17.63 -54.31 -50.65
C ARG A 2 16.57 -53.47 -49.93
N THR A 3 15.94 -54.06 -48.93
CA THR A 3 14.98 -53.43 -48.00
C THR A 3 15.76 -52.52 -47.00
N ARG A 4 15.51 -51.22 -47.08
CA ARG A 4 15.98 -50.26 -46.07
C ARG A 4 14.90 -50.15 -44.96
N THR A 5 15.23 -50.60 -43.76
CA THR A 5 14.45 -50.37 -42.55
C THR A 5 14.72 -48.95 -42.04
N ILE A 6 13.71 -48.10 -42.04
CA ILE A 6 13.71 -46.77 -41.42
C ILE A 6 13.40 -46.97 -39.91
N ARG A 7 14.38 -46.68 -39.05
CA ARG A 7 14.14 -46.60 -37.61
C ARG A 7 13.69 -45.17 -37.29
N SER A 8 12.41 -44.97 -37.02
CA SER A 8 11.88 -43.72 -36.49
C SER A 8 12.26 -43.62 -35.01
N ALA A 9 13.15 -42.69 -34.66
CA ALA A 9 13.42 -42.30 -33.28
C ALA A 9 12.34 -41.31 -32.84
N LEU A 10 11.47 -41.74 -31.96
CA LEU A 10 10.47 -40.90 -31.27
C LEU A 10 11.20 -40.15 -30.16
N ALA A 11 11.53 -38.88 -30.39
CA ALA A 11 12.05 -38.00 -29.34
C ALA A 11 10.88 -37.57 -28.47
N LEU A 12 10.81 -38.10 -27.23
CA LEU A 12 9.89 -37.65 -26.18
C LEU A 12 10.40 -36.29 -25.69
N LEU A 13 9.77 -35.19 -26.12
CA LEU A 13 9.96 -33.89 -25.49
C LEU A 13 9.30 -33.97 -24.10
N LEU A 14 10.09 -34.10 -23.07
CA LEU A 14 9.69 -33.76 -21.70
C LEU A 14 9.52 -32.24 -21.63
N VAL A 15 8.30 -31.75 -21.80
CA VAL A 15 7.93 -30.39 -21.39
C VAL A 15 7.90 -30.42 -19.86
N SER A 16 9.00 -30.07 -19.21
CA SER A 16 8.98 -29.71 -17.81
C SER A 16 8.13 -28.44 -17.70
N THR A 17 6.90 -28.57 -17.24
CA THR A 17 6.18 -27.42 -16.70
C THR A 17 6.96 -27.00 -15.46
N ALA A 18 7.85 -26.03 -15.60
CA ALA A 18 8.36 -25.31 -14.45
C ALA A 18 7.11 -24.64 -13.81
N ASN A 19 6.63 -25.17 -12.70
CA ASN A 19 5.77 -24.41 -11.83
C ASN A 19 6.57 -23.17 -11.46
N ALA A 20 6.13 -22.00 -11.93
CA ALA A 20 6.71 -20.76 -11.45
C ALA A 20 6.48 -20.75 -9.92
N ALA A 21 7.56 -20.69 -9.15
CA ALA A 21 7.47 -20.55 -7.70
C ALA A 21 6.54 -19.39 -7.37
N LEU A 22 5.63 -19.60 -6.42
CA LEU A 22 4.76 -18.53 -5.96
C LEU A 22 5.64 -17.50 -5.23
N ALA A 23 5.64 -16.26 -5.71
CA ALA A 23 6.49 -15.21 -5.18
C ALA A 23 5.76 -13.87 -5.13
N VAL A 24 5.94 -13.17 -4.02
CA VAL A 24 5.38 -11.83 -3.83
C VAL A 24 5.95 -10.88 -4.86
N SER A 25 5.07 -10.22 -5.60
CA SER A 25 5.47 -9.20 -6.57
C SER A 25 4.34 -8.20 -6.82
N LEU A 26 4.71 -6.97 -7.14
CA LEU A 26 3.77 -5.99 -7.67
C LEU A 26 3.24 -6.48 -9.02
N ASN A 27 1.92 -6.54 -9.16
CA ASN A 27 1.29 -6.95 -10.40
C ASN A 27 0.95 -5.74 -11.27
N PRO A 28 1.60 -5.55 -12.44
CA PRO A 28 1.32 -4.43 -13.32
C PRO A 28 -0.09 -4.44 -13.91
N LYS A 29 -0.83 -5.56 -13.79
CA LYS A 29 -2.25 -5.66 -14.17
C LYS A 29 -3.18 -5.12 -13.09
N GLY A 30 -2.66 -4.76 -11.90
CA GLY A 30 -3.43 -4.21 -10.79
C GLY A 30 -4.32 -5.21 -10.05
N THR A 31 -4.15 -6.52 -10.26
CA THR A 31 -4.90 -7.56 -9.52
C THR A 31 -3.96 -8.38 -8.65
N GLY A 32 -4.41 -8.78 -7.44
CA GLY A 32 -3.54 -9.49 -6.51
C GLY A 32 -4.28 -10.34 -5.47
N GLN A 33 -3.49 -10.89 -4.55
CA GLN A 33 -3.96 -11.52 -3.32
C GLN A 33 -3.97 -10.51 -2.17
N ALA A 34 -3.09 -9.50 -2.19
CA ALA A 34 -3.11 -8.41 -1.23
C ALA A 34 -3.16 -7.07 -1.97
N LEU A 35 -3.92 -6.12 -1.42
CA LEU A 35 -4.09 -4.77 -1.93
C LEU A 35 -3.66 -3.79 -0.85
N ILE A 36 -2.89 -2.77 -1.22
CA ILE A 36 -2.48 -1.68 -0.35
C ILE A 36 -3.01 -0.38 -0.94
N TYR A 37 -3.90 0.30 -0.19
CA TYR A 37 -4.39 1.63 -0.53
C TYR A 37 -3.53 2.62 0.26
N PRO A 38 -2.67 3.39 -0.40
CA PRO A 38 -1.62 4.15 0.29
C PRO A 38 -2.13 5.24 1.22
N TYR A 39 -3.38 5.66 1.12
CA TYR A 39 -3.87 6.75 1.95
C TYR A 39 -5.39 6.78 2.04
N TYR A 40 -5.93 7.03 3.22
CA TYR A 40 -7.29 7.53 3.41
C TYR A 40 -7.26 8.74 4.34
N THR A 41 -8.23 9.63 4.17
CA THR A 41 -8.40 10.79 5.05
C THR A 41 -9.86 11.19 5.15
N VAL A 42 -10.22 11.76 6.29
CA VAL A 42 -11.49 12.44 6.55
C VAL A 42 -11.26 13.87 7.05
N ASN A 43 -10.00 14.33 7.03
CA ASN A 43 -9.65 15.70 7.38
C ASN A 43 -10.09 16.69 6.29
N ASN A 44 -10.10 17.97 6.60
CA ASN A 44 -10.40 19.05 5.66
C ASN A 44 -11.75 18.88 4.93
N SER A 45 -12.77 18.33 5.62
CA SER A 45 -14.09 18.04 5.04
C SER A 45 -14.04 17.11 3.83
N GLN A 46 -13.10 16.18 3.83
CA GLN A 46 -12.96 15.14 2.82
C GLN A 46 -13.60 13.84 3.31
N ASP A 47 -14.06 13.05 2.35
CA ASP A 47 -14.46 11.65 2.56
C ASP A 47 -13.62 10.78 1.62
N THR A 48 -13.26 9.56 2.07
CA THR A 48 -12.60 8.58 1.22
C THR A 48 -13.57 7.48 0.81
N LEU A 49 -13.86 7.42 -0.49
CA LEU A 49 -14.68 6.37 -1.09
C LEU A 49 -13.75 5.24 -1.54
N ILE A 50 -14.08 3.99 -1.18
CA ILE A 50 -13.28 2.82 -1.51
C ILE A 50 -14.12 1.77 -2.21
N SER A 51 -13.48 1.00 -3.09
CA SER A 51 -14.05 -0.18 -3.72
C SER A 51 -13.03 -1.30 -3.77
N VAL A 52 -13.50 -2.54 -3.62
CA VAL A 52 -12.75 -3.76 -3.91
C VAL A 52 -13.58 -4.66 -4.81
N VAL A 53 -12.93 -5.27 -5.79
CA VAL A 53 -13.59 -6.09 -6.81
C VAL A 53 -12.95 -7.46 -6.86
N ASN A 54 -13.77 -8.48 -6.79
CA ASN A 54 -13.39 -9.85 -7.11
C ASN A 54 -13.60 -10.11 -8.61
N THR A 55 -12.52 -10.25 -9.37
CA THR A 55 -12.58 -10.53 -10.82
C THR A 55 -12.65 -12.00 -11.16
N SER A 56 -12.67 -12.86 -10.15
CA SER A 56 -12.62 -14.32 -10.34
C SER A 56 -14.00 -14.97 -10.34
N ALA A 57 -14.06 -16.18 -10.88
CA ALA A 57 -15.28 -17.00 -10.90
C ALA A 57 -15.50 -17.79 -9.59
N VAL A 58 -14.70 -17.55 -8.56
CA VAL A 58 -14.82 -18.14 -7.23
C VAL A 58 -15.01 -17.08 -6.18
N GLY A 59 -15.71 -17.38 -5.09
CA GLY A 59 -15.85 -16.48 -3.95
C GLY A 59 -14.52 -16.28 -3.24
N LYS A 60 -14.38 -15.16 -2.53
CA LYS A 60 -13.19 -14.78 -1.77
C LYS A 60 -13.57 -14.45 -0.34
N VAL A 61 -12.72 -14.84 0.59
CA VAL A 61 -12.69 -14.30 1.94
C VAL A 61 -11.46 -13.42 2.04
N ALA A 62 -11.62 -12.19 2.50
CA ALA A 62 -10.52 -11.22 2.64
C ALA A 62 -10.61 -10.51 3.98
N GLU A 63 -9.46 -10.27 4.61
CA GLU A 63 -9.36 -9.37 5.75
C GLU A 63 -9.17 -7.95 5.26
N VAL A 64 -9.97 -7.03 5.79
CA VAL A 64 -9.90 -5.59 5.53
C VAL A 64 -9.41 -4.92 6.80
N ARG A 65 -8.29 -4.21 6.72
CA ARG A 65 -7.67 -3.52 7.84
C ARG A 65 -7.46 -2.05 7.52
N PHE A 66 -7.90 -1.19 8.41
CA PHE A 66 -7.61 0.25 8.39
C PHE A 66 -6.59 0.53 9.47
N LEU A 67 -5.44 1.04 9.04
CA LEU A 67 -4.31 1.35 9.90
C LEU A 67 -4.12 2.86 9.95
N GLU A 68 -3.89 3.41 11.15
CA GLU A 68 -3.64 4.84 11.28
C GLU A 68 -2.23 5.22 10.79
N GLY A 69 -2.04 6.48 10.47
CA GLY A 69 -0.88 6.89 9.69
C GLY A 69 0.41 7.17 10.48
N TYR A 70 0.39 7.24 11.82
CA TYR A 70 1.62 7.49 12.60
C TYR A 70 2.52 6.27 12.67
N ASN A 71 1.97 5.11 13.03
CA ASN A 71 2.70 3.91 13.36
C ASN A 71 2.01 2.61 12.87
N GLY A 72 1.09 2.72 11.91
CA GLY A 72 0.46 1.55 11.30
C GLY A 72 -0.36 0.67 12.25
N ARG A 73 -0.89 1.22 13.35
CA ARG A 73 -1.72 0.46 14.29
C ARG A 73 -3.15 0.34 13.77
N ASP A 74 -3.77 -0.81 14.00
CA ASP A 74 -5.15 -1.08 13.60
C ASP A 74 -6.14 -0.14 14.26
N THR A 75 -7.07 0.35 13.48
CA THR A 75 -8.19 1.17 13.95
C THR A 75 -9.55 0.58 13.63
N LEU A 76 -9.62 -0.24 12.59
CA LEU A 76 -10.78 -1.04 12.23
C LEU A 76 -10.33 -2.25 11.41
N ALA A 77 -10.75 -3.44 11.79
CA ALA A 77 -10.53 -4.66 11.02
C ALA A 77 -11.82 -5.48 10.94
N PHE A 78 -12.02 -6.14 9.83
CA PHE A 78 -13.14 -7.05 9.62
C PHE A 78 -12.90 -7.97 8.43
N THR A 79 -13.52 -9.14 8.46
CA THR A 79 -13.53 -10.06 7.33
C THR A 79 -14.63 -9.69 6.33
N LEU A 80 -14.29 -9.63 5.06
CA LEU A 80 -15.17 -9.38 3.93
C LEU A 80 -15.32 -10.65 3.08
N PHE A 81 -16.55 -11.01 2.75
CA PHE A 81 -16.86 -12.11 1.86
C PHE A 81 -17.40 -11.57 0.54
N LEU A 82 -16.67 -11.83 -0.53
CA LEU A 82 -17.05 -11.45 -1.89
C LEU A 82 -17.46 -12.68 -2.68
N SER A 83 -18.67 -12.69 -3.21
CA SER A 83 -19.06 -13.72 -4.16
C SER A 83 -18.31 -13.58 -5.49
N LYS A 84 -18.48 -14.53 -6.42
CA LYS A 84 -17.85 -14.43 -7.75
C LYS A 84 -18.25 -13.15 -8.47
N PHE A 85 -17.25 -12.44 -9.02
CA PHE A 85 -17.45 -11.16 -9.74
C PHE A 85 -18.14 -10.06 -8.93
N ASP A 86 -18.03 -10.13 -7.62
CA ASP A 86 -18.62 -9.18 -6.68
C ASP A 86 -17.82 -7.90 -6.55
N VAL A 87 -18.49 -6.83 -6.19
CA VAL A 87 -17.91 -5.51 -5.93
C VAL A 87 -18.44 -5.01 -4.59
N TRP A 88 -17.54 -4.79 -3.65
CA TRP A 88 -17.88 -4.14 -2.40
C TRP A 88 -17.47 -2.69 -2.41
N THR A 89 -18.32 -1.81 -1.85
CA THR A 89 -18.07 -0.37 -1.77
C THR A 89 -18.37 0.18 -0.40
N ALA A 90 -17.55 1.16 0.02
CA ALA A 90 -17.76 1.87 1.29
C ALA A 90 -17.23 3.30 1.23
N ALA A 91 -17.61 4.10 2.23
CA ALA A 91 -17.09 5.44 2.47
C ALA A 91 -16.53 5.54 3.88
N VAL A 92 -15.33 6.07 3.99
CA VAL A 92 -14.77 6.53 5.27
C VAL A 92 -15.09 8.00 5.42
N THR A 93 -15.81 8.35 6.49
CA THR A 93 -16.25 9.72 6.74
C THR A 93 -15.88 10.12 8.18
N GLN A 94 -15.92 11.41 8.47
CA GLN A 94 -15.71 11.89 9.84
C GLN A 94 -16.96 11.60 10.69
N ALA A 95 -16.78 11.03 11.88
CA ALA A 95 -17.90 10.66 12.77
C ALA A 95 -18.59 11.90 13.38
N SER A 96 -17.78 12.89 13.79
CA SER A 96 -18.21 14.18 14.34
C SER A 96 -17.01 15.14 14.34
N ASP A 97 -17.21 16.42 14.67
CA ASP A 97 -16.13 17.42 14.66
C ASP A 97 -14.93 17.02 15.54
N ASP A 98 -15.18 16.46 16.72
CA ASP A 98 -14.16 15.97 17.65
C ASP A 98 -13.97 14.44 17.59
N GLY A 99 -14.71 13.74 16.69
CA GLY A 99 -14.69 12.29 16.55
C GLY A 99 -13.56 11.79 15.65
N GLY A 100 -13.39 10.46 15.63
CA GLY A 100 -12.54 9.76 14.67
C GLY A 100 -13.23 9.54 13.32
N ALA A 101 -12.70 8.61 12.55
CA ALA A 101 -13.32 8.12 11.33
C ALA A 101 -14.43 7.10 11.60
N ILE A 102 -15.33 6.96 10.63
CA ILE A 102 -16.37 5.93 10.62
C ILE A 102 -16.50 5.38 9.20
N LEU A 103 -16.53 4.06 9.06
CA LEU A 103 -16.80 3.37 7.82
C LEU A 103 -18.31 3.21 7.64
N LYS A 104 -18.83 3.63 6.50
CA LYS A 104 -20.24 3.47 6.13
C LYS A 104 -20.34 2.71 4.81
N THR A 105 -21.29 1.77 4.75
CA THR A 105 -21.62 1.06 3.53
C THR A 105 -23.10 0.80 3.44
N SER A 106 -23.64 0.83 2.24
CA SER A 106 -24.97 0.32 1.89
C SER A 106 -24.87 -0.97 1.06
N ASP A 107 -23.64 -1.45 0.87
CA ASP A 107 -23.37 -2.68 0.16
C ASP A 107 -23.91 -3.89 0.96
N ALA A 108 -24.43 -4.88 0.26
CA ALA A 108 -25.06 -6.05 0.86
C ALA A 108 -24.11 -7.22 1.06
N SER A 109 -22.86 -7.13 0.56
CA SER A 109 -21.86 -8.19 0.73
C SER A 109 -21.63 -8.50 2.21
N CYS A 110 -21.41 -9.76 2.53
CA CYS A 110 -21.28 -10.19 3.91
C CYS A 110 -19.98 -9.68 4.54
N THR A 111 -20.07 -9.20 5.79
CA THR A 111 -18.91 -8.85 6.61
C THR A 111 -19.00 -9.52 7.98
N PHE A 112 -17.85 -9.79 8.59
CA PHE A 112 -17.76 -10.30 9.95
C PHE A 112 -16.67 -9.54 10.75
N PRO A 113 -17.01 -8.81 11.83
CA PRO A 113 -18.37 -8.52 12.28
C PRO A 113 -19.22 -7.84 11.21
N ARG A 114 -20.52 -8.00 11.32
CA ARG A 114 -21.45 -7.38 10.38
C ARG A 114 -21.41 -5.85 10.53
N ILE A 115 -21.07 -5.17 9.45
CA ILE A 115 -21.16 -3.71 9.39
C ILE A 115 -22.63 -3.31 9.20
N LEU A 116 -23.15 -2.56 10.16
CA LEU A 116 -24.53 -2.06 10.13
C LEU A 116 -24.63 -0.80 9.27
N THR A 117 -25.83 -0.45 8.85
CA THR A 117 -26.10 0.80 8.09
C THR A 117 -25.75 2.07 8.88
N THR A 118 -25.64 1.99 10.22
CA THR A 118 -25.14 3.07 11.07
C THR A 118 -23.63 3.29 10.92
N GLY A 119 -22.91 2.33 10.35
CA GLY A 119 -21.47 2.33 10.16
C GLY A 119 -20.71 1.58 11.25
N ALA A 120 -19.40 1.44 11.04
CA ALA A 120 -18.42 0.90 11.98
C ALA A 120 -17.45 2.02 12.37
N SER A 121 -17.43 2.39 13.65
CA SER A 121 -16.51 3.42 14.15
C SER A 121 -15.09 2.88 14.23
N PHE A 122 -14.13 3.72 13.90
CA PHE A 122 -12.72 3.43 14.11
C PHE A 122 -12.40 3.57 15.61
N LEU A 123 -11.46 2.77 16.10
CA LEU A 123 -11.14 2.69 17.52
C LEU A 123 -9.68 3.09 17.77
N SER A 124 -9.40 3.60 18.95
CA SER A 124 -8.05 3.92 19.42
C SER A 124 -7.35 2.74 20.10
N THR A 125 -8.06 1.63 20.29
CA THR A 125 -7.60 0.46 21.07
C THR A 125 -6.32 -0.18 20.53
N GLY A 126 -6.00 0.02 19.25
CA GLY A 126 -4.75 -0.47 18.67
C GLY A 126 -3.50 0.26 19.18
N TYR A 127 -3.63 1.51 19.65
CA TYR A 127 -2.49 2.35 20.05
C TYR A 127 -2.58 3.00 21.43
N ASP A 128 -3.74 3.00 22.10
CA ASP A 128 -3.94 3.66 23.40
C ASP A 128 -3.69 2.74 24.61
N GLY A 129 -3.37 1.47 24.36
CA GLY A 129 -3.13 0.48 25.40
C GLY A 129 -4.39 -0.10 26.06
N SER A 130 -5.58 0.25 25.61
CA SER A 130 -6.83 -0.34 26.07
C SER A 130 -7.19 -1.66 25.37
N GLY A 131 -6.50 -2.00 24.27
CA GLY A 131 -6.64 -3.24 23.50
C GLY A 131 -5.64 -4.31 23.92
N THR A 132 -5.27 -5.17 22.96
CA THR A 132 -4.30 -6.26 23.17
C THR A 132 -2.85 -5.79 23.13
N LEU A 133 -2.58 -4.71 22.40
CA LEU A 133 -1.24 -4.13 22.26
C LEU A 133 -1.02 -3.03 23.33
N PRO A 134 0.23 -2.84 23.79
CA PRO A 134 0.55 -1.73 24.68
C PRO A 134 0.35 -0.38 23.96
N ALA A 135 0.13 0.69 24.72
CA ALA A 135 0.13 2.03 24.19
C ALA A 135 1.46 2.32 23.47
N ASP A 136 1.41 2.93 22.30
CA ASP A 136 2.61 3.43 21.63
C ASP A 136 2.92 4.87 22.11
N SER A 137 3.99 5.45 21.60
CA SER A 137 4.44 6.81 21.98
C SER A 137 3.76 7.93 21.21
N GLY A 138 2.86 7.60 20.26
CA GLY A 138 2.15 8.60 19.45
C GLY A 138 0.96 9.24 20.17
N PRO A 139 0.24 10.15 19.49
CA PRO A 139 -0.96 10.77 20.03
C PRO A 139 -2.03 9.72 20.37
N GLN A 140 -2.57 9.77 21.60
CA GLN A 140 -3.58 8.81 22.09
C GLN A 140 -5.03 9.24 21.79
N THR A 141 -5.22 10.24 20.93
CA THR A 141 -6.53 10.80 20.60
C THR A 141 -7.22 10.03 19.48
N ILE A 142 -8.56 9.95 19.54
CA ILE A 142 -9.35 9.30 18.48
C ILE A 142 -9.21 9.99 17.11
N THR A 143 -8.80 11.25 17.07
CA THR A 143 -8.56 12.00 15.85
C THR A 143 -7.42 11.43 15.02
N ARG A 144 -6.50 10.64 15.62
CA ARG A 144 -5.45 9.90 14.94
C ARG A 144 -6.00 8.92 13.90
N THR A 145 -7.23 8.42 14.09
CA THR A 145 -7.90 7.51 13.16
C THR A 145 -8.39 8.17 11.88
N ARG A 146 -8.27 9.50 11.75
CA ARG A 146 -8.79 10.26 10.60
C ARG A 146 -7.96 10.10 9.33
N GLU A 147 -6.73 9.63 9.47
CA GLU A 147 -5.80 9.43 8.37
C GLU A 147 -5.00 8.15 8.56
N GLY A 148 -4.70 7.48 7.45
CA GLY A 148 -3.92 6.27 7.44
C GLY A 148 -3.92 5.60 6.08
N PHE A 149 -3.75 4.29 6.07
CA PHE A 149 -3.75 3.46 4.87
C PHE A 149 -4.62 2.21 5.08
N ILE A 150 -4.86 1.45 3.99
CA ILE A 150 -5.75 0.29 4.06
C ILE A 150 -5.04 -0.91 3.46
N GLU A 151 -5.17 -2.05 4.13
CA GLU A 151 -4.76 -3.36 3.62
C GLU A 151 -6.00 -4.22 3.39
N ILE A 152 -6.06 -4.91 2.24
CA ILE A 152 -7.07 -5.95 1.97
C ILE A 152 -6.33 -7.19 1.52
N ILE A 153 -6.34 -8.22 2.37
CA ILE A 153 -5.58 -9.45 2.15
C ILE A 153 -6.55 -10.62 1.95
N ALA A 154 -6.47 -11.27 0.79
CA ALA A 154 -7.24 -12.48 0.53
C ALA A 154 -6.79 -13.60 1.48
N GLY A 155 -7.65 -13.96 2.43
CA GLY A 155 -7.44 -15.07 3.35
C GLY A 155 -7.70 -16.43 2.70
N GLY A 156 -8.43 -16.49 1.58
CA GLY A 156 -8.65 -17.71 0.81
C GLY A 156 -9.71 -17.59 -0.28
N ASP A 157 -9.75 -18.62 -1.11
CA ASP A 157 -10.81 -18.84 -2.08
C ASP A 157 -11.90 -19.71 -1.46
N ILE A 158 -13.16 -19.42 -1.76
CA ILE A 158 -14.31 -20.18 -1.28
C ILE A 158 -14.63 -21.28 -2.30
N VAL A 159 -14.71 -22.52 -1.84
CA VAL A 159 -15.03 -23.67 -2.69
C VAL A 159 -16.40 -23.47 -3.34
N ALA A 160 -16.46 -23.57 -4.66
CA ALA A 160 -17.69 -23.38 -5.40
C ALA A 160 -18.78 -24.37 -4.97
N ASP A 161 -20.03 -23.94 -4.94
CA ASP A 161 -21.21 -24.69 -4.52
C ASP A 161 -21.14 -25.18 -3.05
N SER A 162 -20.19 -24.73 -2.25
CA SER A 162 -20.13 -24.98 -0.81
C SER A 162 -21.26 -24.26 -0.06
N THR A 163 -21.44 -24.61 1.21
CA THR A 163 -22.39 -23.88 2.08
C THR A 163 -22.06 -22.41 2.18
N THR A 164 -20.78 -22.08 2.27
CA THR A 164 -20.29 -20.69 2.32
C THR A 164 -20.55 -19.96 1.01
N ASP A 165 -20.25 -20.57 -0.15
CA ASP A 165 -20.50 -19.96 -1.48
C ASP A 165 -21.98 -19.65 -1.69
N VAL A 166 -22.87 -20.58 -1.31
CA VAL A 166 -24.34 -20.37 -1.37
C VAL A 166 -24.77 -19.23 -0.43
N ALA A 167 -24.20 -19.17 0.77
CA ALA A 167 -24.56 -18.17 1.78
C ALA A 167 -24.21 -16.72 1.36
N ILE A 168 -23.09 -16.53 0.65
CA ILE A 168 -22.59 -15.21 0.25
C ILE A 168 -23.03 -14.78 -1.15
N THR A 169 -23.54 -15.72 -1.98
CA THR A 169 -23.94 -15.39 -3.35
C THR A 169 -25.19 -14.52 -3.35
N HIS A 170 -25.11 -13.35 -3.98
CA HIS A 170 -26.26 -12.45 -4.13
C HIS A 170 -27.37 -13.11 -4.92
N VAL A 171 -28.60 -13.10 -4.38
CA VAL A 171 -29.79 -13.69 -5.01
C VAL A 171 -30.94 -12.69 -5.09
N GLN A 172 -31.64 -12.71 -6.20
CA GLN A 172 -32.88 -11.97 -6.39
C GLN A 172 -34.00 -12.94 -6.84
N ASN A 173 -35.08 -12.99 -6.10
CA ASN A 173 -36.21 -13.92 -6.38
C ASN A 173 -35.79 -15.39 -6.58
N GLY A 174 -34.76 -15.83 -5.82
CA GLY A 174 -34.23 -17.19 -5.90
C GLY A 174 -33.22 -17.47 -7.03
N ASN A 175 -32.91 -16.47 -7.86
CA ASN A 175 -31.89 -16.58 -8.91
C ASN A 175 -30.58 -15.91 -8.49
N ALA A 176 -29.44 -16.48 -8.83
CA ALA A 176 -28.13 -15.89 -8.61
C ALA A 176 -27.98 -14.59 -9.41
N GLY A 177 -27.38 -13.57 -8.76
CA GLY A 177 -27.11 -12.25 -9.33
C GLY A 177 -28.20 -11.23 -9.02
N GLY A 178 -27.78 -10.10 -8.48
CA GLY A 178 -28.66 -9.03 -7.96
C GLY A 178 -29.25 -9.40 -6.58
N GLY A 179 -29.75 -8.38 -5.86
CA GLY A 179 -30.32 -8.59 -4.53
C GLY A 179 -29.29 -8.71 -3.41
N VAL A 180 -29.56 -9.54 -2.43
CA VAL A 180 -28.74 -9.67 -1.21
C VAL A 180 -28.30 -11.12 -0.97
N PRO A 181 -27.13 -11.33 -0.33
CA PRO A 181 -26.74 -12.66 0.12
C PRO A 181 -27.75 -13.23 1.12
N PRO A 182 -28.15 -14.51 0.98
CA PRO A 182 -29.17 -15.09 1.85
C PRO A 182 -28.66 -15.48 3.24
N GLY A 183 -27.36 -15.72 3.40
CA GLY A 183 -26.78 -16.39 4.56
C GLY A 183 -25.77 -15.58 5.37
N CYS A 184 -25.67 -14.25 5.21
CA CYS A 184 -24.70 -13.46 5.99
C CYS A 184 -24.84 -13.62 7.53
N ALA A 185 -26.05 -13.86 8.03
CA ALA A 185 -26.28 -14.04 9.46
C ALA A 185 -25.83 -15.42 9.99
N ASP A 186 -25.71 -16.40 9.09
CA ASP A 186 -25.34 -17.78 9.39
C ASP A 186 -23.83 -18.02 9.29
N LEU A 187 -23.11 -17.02 8.79
CA LEU A 187 -21.65 -17.02 8.70
C LEU A 187 -21.07 -17.01 10.12
N SER A 188 -20.86 -18.20 10.70
CA SER A 188 -20.14 -18.39 11.95
C SER A 188 -18.82 -19.08 11.70
N ALA A 189 -17.79 -18.67 12.39
CA ALA A 189 -16.42 -19.05 12.21
C ALA A 189 -16.17 -20.57 12.08
N THR A 190 -16.91 -21.39 12.81
CA THR A 190 -16.66 -22.85 12.90
C THR A 190 -17.11 -23.66 11.68
N SER A 191 -17.95 -23.11 10.81
CA SER A 191 -18.50 -23.84 9.64
C SER A 191 -17.73 -23.59 8.34
N PHE A 192 -16.81 -22.61 8.30
CA PHE A 192 -16.17 -22.18 7.05
C PHE A 192 -14.87 -22.87 6.69
N PHE A 193 -14.09 -23.34 7.68
CA PHE A 193 -12.73 -23.80 7.43
C PHE A 193 -12.60 -24.90 6.38
N SER A 194 -13.60 -25.75 6.23
CA SER A 194 -13.61 -26.78 5.20
C SER A 194 -13.90 -26.25 3.79
N ASP A 195 -14.46 -25.05 3.70
CA ASP A 195 -14.90 -24.43 2.45
C ASP A 195 -13.90 -23.40 1.91
N ILE A 196 -12.78 -23.16 2.65
CA ILE A 196 -11.76 -22.18 2.29
C ILE A 196 -10.48 -22.89 1.89
N VAL A 197 -9.96 -22.55 0.72
CA VAL A 197 -8.70 -23.05 0.18
C VAL A 197 -7.73 -21.88 -0.08
N ALA A 198 -6.48 -22.18 -0.44
CA ALA A 198 -5.48 -21.16 -0.74
C ALA A 198 -5.97 -20.13 -1.77
N PRO A 199 -5.71 -18.82 -1.59
CA PRO A 199 -6.21 -17.79 -2.47
C PRO A 199 -5.47 -17.77 -3.82
N THR A 200 -6.22 -17.59 -4.91
CA THR A 200 -5.67 -17.51 -6.26
C THR A 200 -5.43 -16.06 -6.75
N GLY A 201 -5.77 -15.05 -5.94
CA GLY A 201 -5.70 -13.64 -6.33
C GLY A 201 -6.93 -13.16 -7.09
N GLY A 202 -6.79 -12.11 -7.89
CA GLY A 202 -7.89 -11.56 -8.69
C GLY A 202 -8.66 -10.45 -8.00
N LEU A 203 -8.21 -9.94 -6.86
CA LEU A 203 -8.74 -8.71 -6.25
C LEU A 203 -8.08 -7.48 -6.89
N PHE A 204 -8.86 -6.44 -7.16
CA PHE A 204 -8.34 -5.10 -7.39
C PHE A 204 -9.16 -4.07 -6.63
N GLY A 205 -8.59 -2.88 -6.43
CA GLY A 205 -9.27 -1.84 -5.69
C GLY A 205 -8.92 -0.43 -6.12
N ASN A 206 -9.87 0.47 -5.88
CA ASN A 206 -9.71 1.90 -6.13
C ASN A 206 -10.19 2.69 -4.93
N ALA A 207 -9.60 3.86 -4.73
CA ALA A 207 -10.13 4.83 -3.79
C ALA A 207 -10.23 6.22 -4.43
N THR A 208 -11.12 7.03 -3.88
CA THR A 208 -11.30 8.41 -4.29
C THR A 208 -11.54 9.27 -3.05
N ILE A 209 -10.66 10.23 -2.81
CA ILE A 209 -10.82 11.24 -1.77
C ILE A 209 -11.61 12.38 -2.38
N VAL A 210 -12.76 12.74 -1.78
CA VAL A 210 -13.66 13.78 -2.29
C VAL A 210 -13.80 14.91 -1.29
N ASN A 211 -13.73 16.14 -1.77
CA ASN A 211 -14.18 17.33 -1.04
C ASN A 211 -15.37 17.93 -1.79
N VAL A 212 -16.57 17.66 -1.28
CA VAL A 212 -17.82 18.12 -1.92
C VAL A 212 -17.93 19.64 -1.92
N GLY A 213 -17.46 20.30 -0.85
CA GLY A 213 -17.51 21.75 -0.71
C GLY A 213 -16.62 22.49 -1.72
N LEU A 214 -15.46 21.93 -2.01
CA LEU A 214 -14.53 22.46 -3.00
C LEU A 214 -14.77 21.90 -4.41
N GLY A 215 -15.52 20.82 -4.55
CA GLY A 215 -15.70 20.13 -5.82
C GLY A 215 -14.42 19.52 -6.38
N THR A 216 -13.52 19.05 -5.49
CA THR A 216 -12.28 18.38 -5.85
C THR A 216 -12.35 16.89 -5.53
N PHE A 217 -11.61 16.08 -6.29
CA PHE A 217 -11.48 14.65 -6.03
C PHE A 217 -10.09 14.14 -6.41
N PHE A 218 -9.57 13.18 -5.65
CA PHE A 218 -8.26 12.56 -5.87
C PHE A 218 -8.46 11.05 -5.96
N GLY A 219 -8.49 10.53 -7.19
CA GLY A 219 -8.69 9.11 -7.45
C GLY A 219 -7.36 8.37 -7.62
N TYR A 220 -7.20 7.20 -7.00
CA TYR A 220 -6.01 6.36 -7.12
C TYR A 220 -6.39 4.88 -7.04
N ASN A 221 -5.50 4.02 -7.53
CA ASN A 221 -5.64 2.57 -7.46
C ASN A 221 -4.86 2.03 -6.27
N ALA A 222 -5.35 0.94 -5.67
CA ALA A 222 -4.56 0.16 -4.73
C ALA A 222 -3.38 -0.50 -5.44
N GLU A 223 -2.25 -0.61 -4.74
CA GLU A 223 -1.13 -1.44 -5.16
C GLU A 223 -1.47 -2.90 -4.92
N ALA A 224 -1.32 -3.73 -5.96
CA ALA A 224 -1.72 -5.13 -5.91
C ALA A 224 -0.49 -6.04 -5.86
N LEU A 225 -0.41 -6.86 -4.82
CA LEU A 225 0.59 -7.90 -4.65
C LEU A 225 0.00 -9.25 -5.05
N GLN A 226 0.63 -9.90 -6.01
CA GLN A 226 0.36 -11.30 -6.37
C GLN A 226 1.38 -12.23 -5.71
N GLY A 227 1.03 -13.51 -5.59
CA GLY A 227 1.94 -14.51 -5.02
C GLY A 227 2.22 -14.29 -3.53
N PHE A 228 1.27 -13.70 -2.81
CA PHE A 228 1.40 -13.37 -1.39
C PHE A 228 1.43 -14.62 -0.51
N THR A 229 0.55 -15.59 -0.80
CA THR A 229 0.47 -16.85 -0.03
C THR A 229 0.00 -18.01 -0.91
N ASP A 230 0.46 -19.22 -0.62
CA ASP A 230 -0.02 -20.49 -1.17
C ASP A 230 -0.82 -21.32 -0.15
N THR A 231 -1.11 -20.74 1.00
CA THR A 231 -1.94 -21.35 2.06
C THR A 231 -3.13 -20.48 2.40
N ALA A 232 -4.21 -21.08 2.88
CA ALA A 232 -5.32 -20.29 3.40
C ALA A 232 -4.90 -19.60 4.72
N LEU A 233 -5.15 -18.28 4.80
CA LEU A 233 -4.78 -17.43 5.94
C LEU A 233 -6.01 -16.98 6.77
N PHE A 234 -7.17 -17.51 6.47
CA PHE A 234 -8.39 -17.12 7.18
C PHE A 234 -8.30 -17.46 8.67
N SER A 235 -8.66 -16.49 9.54
CA SER A 235 -8.77 -16.64 10.99
C SER A 235 -10.21 -16.36 11.45
N GLU A 236 -10.65 -17.05 12.51
CA GLU A 236 -11.95 -16.79 13.16
C GLU A 236 -12.01 -15.43 13.86
N SER A 237 -10.86 -14.92 14.27
CA SER A 237 -10.71 -13.63 14.92
C SER A 237 -10.08 -12.65 13.95
N HIS A 238 -10.83 -11.62 13.56
CA HIS A 238 -10.28 -10.51 12.78
C HIS A 238 -9.18 -9.74 13.54
N ALA A 239 -9.06 -9.91 14.87
CA ALA A 239 -7.92 -9.40 15.64
C ALA A 239 -6.63 -10.18 15.33
N ASP A 240 -6.76 -11.43 14.89
CA ASP A 240 -5.66 -12.31 14.47
C ASP A 240 -5.73 -12.56 12.94
N GLY A 241 -6.44 -11.72 12.19
CA GLY A 241 -6.53 -11.78 10.73
C GLY A 241 -5.18 -11.54 10.07
N PRO A 242 -5.00 -11.97 8.80
CA PRO A 242 -3.75 -11.82 8.09
C PRO A 242 -3.32 -10.36 7.95
N THR A 243 -2.01 -10.15 8.05
CA THR A 243 -1.30 -8.90 7.87
C THR A 243 -0.28 -9.04 6.72
N LEU A 244 0.39 -7.97 6.33
CA LEU A 244 1.48 -8.07 5.34
C LEU A 244 2.67 -8.94 5.82
N ALA A 245 2.77 -9.25 7.11
CA ALA A 245 3.80 -10.16 7.63
C ALA A 245 3.50 -11.64 7.36
N ASP A 246 2.26 -11.98 7.01
CA ASP A 246 1.84 -13.38 6.80
C ASP A 246 2.10 -13.90 5.38
N ALA A 247 2.81 -13.12 4.55
CA ALA A 247 3.26 -13.61 3.26
C ALA A 247 4.08 -14.89 3.42
N ASN A 248 3.77 -15.93 2.64
CA ASN A 248 4.47 -17.21 2.74
C ASN A 248 4.50 -17.94 1.40
N SER A 249 5.45 -18.85 1.26
CA SER A 249 5.57 -19.72 0.11
C SER A 249 6.10 -21.08 0.53
N SER A 250 5.48 -22.15 0.08
CA SER A 250 5.96 -23.54 0.30
C SER A 250 7.33 -23.80 -0.35
N ASP A 251 7.75 -22.98 -1.29
CA ASP A 251 9.06 -23.04 -1.96
C ASP A 251 10.17 -22.33 -1.15
N ALA A 252 9.80 -21.58 -0.10
CA ALA A 252 10.73 -20.95 0.85
C ALA A 252 10.96 -21.82 2.09
N ALA A 253 11.87 -21.38 2.98
CA ALA A 253 11.99 -21.97 4.31
C ALA A 253 10.71 -21.78 5.12
N PRO A 254 10.38 -22.63 6.10
CA PRO A 254 9.19 -22.48 6.92
C PRO A 254 9.07 -21.08 7.53
N GLY A 255 7.95 -20.40 7.29
CA GLY A 255 7.69 -19.01 7.71
C GLY A 255 8.27 -17.95 6.78
N GLY A 256 8.98 -18.34 5.72
CA GLY A 256 9.56 -17.44 4.74
C GLY A 256 8.69 -17.30 3.48
N ALA A 257 9.10 -16.36 2.64
CA ALA A 257 8.48 -16.11 1.34
C ALA A 257 9.54 -15.75 0.29
N ILE A 258 9.14 -15.85 -0.97
CA ILE A 258 9.98 -15.44 -2.11
C ILE A 258 9.43 -14.12 -2.65
N ALA A 259 10.30 -13.15 -2.91
CA ALA A 259 9.98 -11.93 -3.63
C ALA A 259 10.47 -12.04 -5.09
N ASN A 260 9.62 -11.66 -6.05
CA ASN A 260 10.03 -11.43 -7.43
C ASN A 260 10.01 -9.94 -7.71
N ILE A 261 11.17 -9.42 -8.03
CA ILE A 261 11.41 -8.01 -8.34
C ILE A 261 12.05 -7.88 -9.71
N PHE A 262 12.08 -6.67 -10.24
CA PHE A 262 12.83 -6.35 -11.45
C PHE A 262 13.96 -5.39 -11.08
N ASN A 263 15.18 -5.75 -11.43
CA ASN A 263 16.31 -4.84 -11.28
C ASN A 263 16.21 -3.66 -12.27
N GLN A 264 17.14 -2.71 -12.18
CA GLN A 264 17.16 -1.52 -13.05
C GLN A 264 17.23 -1.85 -14.54
N ASP A 265 17.80 -3.00 -14.92
CA ASP A 265 17.86 -3.47 -16.30
C ASP A 265 16.56 -4.17 -16.75
N GLY A 266 15.54 -4.24 -15.88
CA GLY A 266 14.30 -4.96 -16.14
C GLY A 266 14.44 -6.48 -16.10
N ARG A 267 15.51 -7.02 -15.50
CA ARG A 267 15.68 -8.46 -15.32
C ARG A 267 14.94 -8.92 -14.09
N PRO A 268 14.22 -10.05 -14.17
CA PRO A 268 13.59 -10.63 -13.00
C PRO A 268 14.67 -11.17 -12.03
N LEU A 269 14.48 -10.88 -10.76
CA LEU A 269 15.31 -11.35 -9.66
C LEU A 269 14.39 -11.96 -8.60
N SER A 270 14.58 -13.24 -8.29
CA SER A 270 13.82 -13.94 -7.25
C SER A 270 14.69 -14.06 -6.02
N LEU A 271 14.19 -13.54 -4.90
CA LEU A 271 14.90 -13.51 -3.62
C LEU A 271 14.09 -14.25 -2.55
N SER A 272 14.71 -15.23 -1.90
CA SER A 272 14.10 -15.94 -0.76
C SER A 272 14.45 -15.24 0.54
N TYR A 273 13.43 -14.98 1.36
CA TYR A 273 13.54 -14.38 2.70
C TYR A 273 13.07 -15.34 3.78
N ALA A 274 13.63 -15.21 4.97
CA ALA A 274 13.30 -16.06 6.11
C ALA A 274 11.95 -15.72 6.75
N ILE A 275 11.47 -14.49 6.56
CA ILE A 275 10.17 -14.00 7.09
C ILE A 275 9.38 -13.31 5.98
N GLY A 276 8.06 -13.43 6.06
CA GLY A 276 7.13 -12.97 5.01
C GLY A 276 7.18 -11.47 4.77
N VAL A 277 7.27 -10.66 5.82
CA VAL A 277 7.29 -9.19 5.70
C VAL A 277 8.49 -8.69 4.89
N ASP A 278 9.65 -9.36 4.96
CA ASP A 278 10.82 -8.97 4.17
C ASP A 278 10.60 -9.19 2.68
N ALA A 279 9.88 -10.26 2.30
CA ALA A 279 9.52 -10.49 0.90
C ALA A 279 8.52 -9.46 0.38
N VAL A 280 7.55 -9.04 1.20
CA VAL A 280 6.63 -7.95 0.87
C VAL A 280 7.39 -6.63 0.74
N SER A 281 8.25 -6.33 1.71
CA SER A 281 9.11 -5.14 1.67
C SER A 281 9.97 -5.13 0.42
N ALA A 282 10.61 -6.26 0.08
CA ALA A 282 11.43 -6.38 -1.13
C ALA A 282 10.65 -6.07 -2.42
N ALA A 283 9.38 -6.52 -2.50
CA ALA A 283 8.52 -6.23 -3.65
C ALA A 283 8.14 -4.75 -3.78
N LEU A 284 8.21 -3.99 -2.68
CA LEU A 284 7.87 -2.57 -2.60
C LEU A 284 9.10 -1.65 -2.51
N MET A 285 10.33 -2.21 -2.48
CA MET A 285 11.56 -1.43 -2.33
C MET A 285 11.74 -0.41 -3.44
N ALA A 286 12.16 0.79 -3.06
CA ALA A 286 12.64 1.83 -3.95
C ALA A 286 13.83 2.55 -3.32
N ASP A 287 14.86 2.86 -4.11
CA ASP A 287 15.97 3.72 -3.69
C ASP A 287 15.66 5.19 -3.92
N SER A 288 14.75 5.50 -4.86
CA SER A 288 14.21 6.84 -5.05
C SER A 288 12.79 6.80 -5.60
N ILE A 289 12.02 7.84 -5.29
CA ILE A 289 10.71 8.12 -5.88
C ILE A 289 10.75 9.46 -6.60
N TYR A 290 9.97 9.59 -7.67
CA TYR A 290 9.90 10.83 -8.42
C TYR A 290 8.51 11.07 -9.00
N ASN A 291 8.14 12.37 -9.09
CA ASN A 291 6.89 12.84 -9.65
C ASN A 291 7.01 14.34 -10.03
N GLU A 292 5.94 14.87 -10.56
CA GLU A 292 5.79 16.29 -10.87
C GLU A 292 5.28 17.06 -9.64
N TYR A 293 5.35 18.39 -9.72
CA TYR A 293 4.63 19.32 -8.84
C TYR A 293 4.14 20.55 -9.60
N VAL A 294 3.08 21.16 -9.13
CA VAL A 294 2.56 22.42 -9.60
C VAL A 294 2.07 23.24 -8.40
N VAL A 295 2.60 24.47 -8.27
CA VAL A 295 2.30 25.40 -7.16
C VAL A 295 2.09 26.83 -7.67
N ASP A 296 1.62 26.98 -8.90
CA ASP A 296 1.42 28.28 -9.54
C ASP A 296 0.30 29.07 -8.83
N PRO A 297 0.65 30.22 -8.16
CA PRO A 297 -0.34 31.01 -7.44
C PRO A 297 -1.36 31.67 -8.36
N SER A 298 -1.00 31.92 -9.62
CA SER A 298 -1.92 32.53 -10.59
C SER A 298 -3.06 31.58 -10.96
N LEU A 299 -2.83 30.28 -10.80
CA LEU A 299 -3.81 29.21 -11.01
C LEU A 299 -4.47 28.76 -9.70
N GLY A 300 -4.02 29.23 -8.53
CA GLY A 300 -4.40 28.66 -7.24
C GLY A 300 -4.02 27.20 -7.12
N ALA A 301 -2.87 26.82 -7.71
CA ALA A 301 -2.40 25.43 -7.73
C ALA A 301 -1.64 25.08 -6.45
N SER A 302 -1.80 23.83 -6.01
CA SER A 302 -1.04 23.26 -4.88
C SER A 302 -0.85 21.74 -5.06
N THR A 303 0.21 21.22 -4.47
CA THR A 303 0.60 19.81 -4.62
C THR A 303 1.01 19.21 -3.28
N ASP A 304 0.51 17.99 -3.03
CA ASP A 304 0.95 17.08 -1.99
C ASP A 304 1.46 15.77 -2.59
N TRP A 305 2.48 15.19 -2.00
CA TRP A 305 2.90 13.83 -2.26
C TRP A 305 2.59 12.96 -1.05
N VAL A 306 1.81 11.91 -1.24
CA VAL A 306 1.58 10.86 -0.25
C VAL A 306 2.71 9.83 -0.38
N VAL A 307 3.40 9.58 0.73
CA VAL A 307 4.50 8.61 0.83
C VAL A 307 4.21 7.68 2.00
N THR A 308 3.87 6.44 1.72
CA THR A 308 3.47 5.43 2.71
C THR A 308 4.47 4.28 2.71
N PHE A 309 4.94 3.92 3.90
CA PHE A 309 5.83 2.79 4.15
C PHE A 309 5.05 1.64 4.81
N PRO A 310 4.28 0.84 4.06
CA PRO A 310 3.21 0.01 4.63
C PRO A 310 3.70 -1.15 5.51
N THR A 311 4.99 -1.41 5.53
CA THR A 311 5.60 -2.45 6.38
C THR A 311 6.46 -1.87 7.52
N LYS A 312 6.52 -0.54 7.67
CA LYS A 312 7.44 0.12 8.60
C LYS A 312 7.22 -0.30 10.05
N HIS A 313 5.98 -0.38 10.50
CA HIS A 313 5.63 -0.74 11.89
C HIS A 313 6.20 -2.10 12.32
N PHE A 314 6.33 -3.08 11.41
CA PHE A 314 6.93 -4.38 11.73
C PHE A 314 8.42 -4.27 12.09
N TYR A 315 9.09 -3.20 11.69
CA TYR A 315 10.52 -2.98 11.91
C TYR A 315 10.83 -1.99 13.03
N VAL A 316 9.90 -1.08 13.36
CA VAL A 316 10.19 0.06 14.25
C VAL A 316 9.38 0.06 15.53
N ASP A 317 8.26 -0.68 15.58
CA ASP A 317 7.37 -0.73 16.72
C ASP A 317 7.66 -1.95 17.59
N GLY A 318 8.05 -1.70 18.84
CA GLY A 318 8.39 -2.74 19.81
C GLY A 318 7.25 -3.71 20.15
N ALA A 319 6.01 -3.46 19.73
CA ALA A 319 4.91 -4.41 19.86
C ALA A 319 4.98 -5.55 18.83
N TYR A 320 5.69 -5.36 17.72
CA TYR A 320 5.86 -6.36 16.67
C TYR A 320 7.25 -7.02 16.68
N GLY A 321 8.23 -6.47 17.40
CA GLY A 321 9.58 -7.03 17.48
C GLY A 321 10.58 -6.14 18.20
N ASP A 322 11.81 -6.64 18.36
CA ASP A 322 12.92 -5.89 18.96
C ASP A 322 13.56 -4.96 17.91
N GLY A 323 12.87 -3.88 17.56
CA GLY A 323 13.35 -2.89 16.58
C GLY A 323 14.30 -1.84 17.18
N PRO A 324 14.92 -0.95 16.35
CA PRO A 324 14.72 -0.87 14.92
C PRO A 324 15.49 -1.93 14.15
N LEU A 325 14.87 -2.44 13.08
CA LEU A 325 15.47 -3.39 12.15
C LEU A 325 15.57 -2.77 10.75
N GLN A 326 16.58 -3.17 9.98
CA GLN A 326 16.69 -2.80 8.58
C GLN A 326 15.42 -3.21 7.81
N PRO A 327 14.89 -2.37 6.89
CA PRO A 327 15.54 -1.19 6.28
C PRO A 327 15.37 0.13 7.04
N PHE A 328 14.68 0.16 8.19
CA PHE A 328 14.49 1.35 8.99
C PHE A 328 15.53 1.44 10.12
N ALA A 329 15.94 2.67 10.48
CA ALA A 329 17.04 2.89 11.40
C ALA A 329 16.63 3.40 12.79
N GLU A 330 15.38 3.87 12.93
CA GLU A 330 14.88 4.46 14.18
C GLU A 330 13.63 3.74 14.67
N SER A 331 13.58 3.41 15.96
CA SER A 331 12.36 2.93 16.61
C SER A 331 11.31 4.04 16.68
N PHE A 332 10.03 3.66 16.72
CA PHE A 332 8.94 4.60 16.92
C PHE A 332 8.94 5.09 18.38
N THR A 333 9.42 6.31 18.59
CA THR A 333 9.54 6.96 19.90
C THR A 333 9.09 8.41 19.82
N ASP A 334 8.48 8.93 20.88
CA ASP A 334 7.97 10.30 20.94
C ASP A 334 7.03 10.67 19.77
N GLY A 335 6.32 9.67 19.24
CA GLY A 335 5.34 9.84 18.16
C GLY A 335 5.92 9.86 16.75
N VAL A 336 7.20 9.56 16.58
CA VAL A 336 7.89 9.57 15.29
C VAL A 336 8.88 8.41 15.16
N SER A 337 9.20 8.06 13.92
CA SER A 337 10.33 7.22 13.51
C SER A 337 10.87 7.82 12.22
N ASN A 338 11.93 8.62 12.32
CA ASN A 338 12.39 9.42 11.19
C ASN A 338 13.11 8.59 10.13
N VAL A 339 12.79 8.88 8.90
CA VAL A 339 13.46 8.41 7.70
C VAL A 339 14.08 9.63 7.03
N LEU A 340 15.40 9.73 7.08
CA LEU A 340 16.13 10.83 6.45
C LEU A 340 16.05 10.70 4.93
N VAL A 341 15.85 11.81 4.24
CA VAL A 341 15.75 11.85 2.79
C VAL A 341 16.54 13.02 2.21
N GLU A 342 16.86 12.92 0.93
CA GLU A 342 17.35 14.03 0.12
C GLU A 342 16.38 14.25 -1.04
N ALA A 343 16.07 15.48 -1.37
CA ALA A 343 15.20 15.80 -2.50
C ALA A 343 15.89 16.75 -3.46
N ASN A 344 15.93 16.42 -4.74
CA ASN A 344 16.34 17.28 -5.83
C ASN A 344 15.11 17.80 -6.55
N ILE A 345 14.89 19.12 -6.51
CA ILE A 345 13.72 19.81 -7.04
C ILE A 345 14.14 20.57 -8.31
N TYR A 346 13.57 20.17 -9.43
CA TYR A 346 13.85 20.74 -10.75
C TYR A 346 12.69 21.63 -11.19
N ASP A 347 13.01 22.79 -11.77
CA ASP A 347 12.06 23.60 -12.53
C ASP A 347 11.95 23.11 -13.99
N ARG A 348 11.12 23.77 -14.80
CA ARG A 348 10.96 23.46 -16.23
C ARG A 348 12.19 23.74 -17.09
N GLU A 349 13.09 24.59 -16.63
CA GLU A 349 14.28 25.03 -17.31
C GLU A 349 15.55 24.31 -16.81
N GLU A 350 15.38 23.13 -16.15
CA GLU A 350 16.46 22.27 -15.64
C GLU A 350 17.25 22.88 -14.44
N GLY A 351 16.78 24.00 -13.89
CA GLY A 351 17.31 24.55 -12.64
C GLY A 351 17.05 23.55 -11.50
N VAL A 352 18.02 23.35 -10.61
CA VAL A 352 17.91 22.41 -9.50
C VAL A 352 18.16 23.08 -8.15
N VAL A 353 17.32 22.72 -7.18
CA VAL A 353 17.55 22.99 -5.75
C VAL A 353 17.57 21.65 -5.03
N THR A 354 18.59 21.43 -4.21
CA THR A 354 18.72 20.22 -3.39
C THR A 354 18.31 20.53 -1.96
N LEU A 355 17.36 19.77 -1.43
CA LEU A 355 16.97 19.73 -0.04
C LEU A 355 17.58 18.46 0.56
N GLY A 356 18.53 18.61 1.45
CA GLY A 356 19.27 17.48 2.03
C GLY A 356 19.93 17.84 3.35
N PRO A 357 20.64 16.90 3.98
CA PRO A 357 21.39 17.14 5.19
C PRO A 357 22.40 18.26 4.97
N CYS A 358 22.25 19.36 5.69
CA CYS A 358 23.17 20.50 5.56
C CYS A 358 24.40 20.31 6.45
N THR A 359 25.59 20.14 5.84
CA THR A 359 26.86 19.98 6.56
C THR A 359 27.49 21.32 7.04
N LEU A 360 26.98 22.46 6.59
CA LEU A 360 27.55 23.79 6.85
C LEU A 360 26.53 24.85 7.34
N CYS A 361 25.29 24.43 7.66
CA CYS A 361 24.26 25.33 8.17
C CYS A 361 24.52 25.68 9.66
N PRO A 362 24.12 26.87 10.15
CA PRO A 362 24.12 27.14 11.59
C PRO A 362 23.17 26.16 12.30
N PRO A 363 23.25 25.96 13.64
CA PRO A 363 22.71 24.82 14.38
C PRO A 363 21.17 24.74 14.46
N VAL A 364 20.51 24.87 13.35
CA VAL A 364 19.10 24.49 13.13
C VAL A 364 19.14 23.46 12.02
N ASP A 365 19.49 22.22 12.39
CA ASP A 365 19.47 21.08 11.49
C ASP A 365 18.03 20.77 11.11
N ILE A 366 17.53 21.36 10.03
CA ILE A 366 16.34 20.87 9.35
C ILE A 366 16.82 19.82 8.36
N THR A 367 17.06 18.61 8.86
CA THR A 367 17.30 17.47 8.01
C THR A 367 15.92 17.00 7.51
N PRO A 368 15.70 16.99 6.19
CA PRO A 368 14.41 16.50 5.66
C PRO A 368 14.20 15.06 6.06
N ALA A 369 13.03 14.77 6.62
CA ALA A 369 12.68 13.42 7.08
C ALA A 369 11.20 13.14 6.94
N PHE A 370 10.88 11.88 6.64
CA PHE A 370 9.54 11.34 6.79
C PHE A 370 9.40 10.73 8.19
N ALA A 371 8.48 11.26 8.98
CA ALA A 371 8.38 10.95 10.40
C ALA A 371 7.47 9.75 10.72
N TYR A 372 6.55 9.40 9.83
CA TYR A 372 5.42 8.51 10.10
C TYR A 372 5.41 7.30 9.17
N GLU A 373 4.43 6.41 9.35
CA GLU A 373 4.13 5.33 8.40
C GLU A 373 3.52 5.91 7.11
N VAL A 374 2.51 6.76 7.25
CA VAL A 374 1.95 7.58 6.17
C VAL A 374 2.47 9.00 6.30
N ASN A 375 3.07 9.52 5.26
CA ASN A 375 3.63 10.86 5.23
C ASN A 375 3.03 11.66 4.09
N VAL A 376 2.86 12.95 4.31
CA VAL A 376 2.56 13.90 3.26
C VAL A 376 3.71 14.89 3.14
N ALA A 377 4.26 15.01 1.93
CA ALA A 377 5.20 16.07 1.57
C ALA A 377 4.42 17.16 0.82
N THR A 378 4.34 18.34 1.42
CA THR A 378 3.62 19.48 0.83
C THR A 378 4.61 20.40 0.12
N PHE A 379 4.34 20.74 -1.15
CA PHE A 379 5.10 21.74 -1.88
C PHE A 379 4.60 23.13 -1.50
N GLU A 380 5.47 23.93 -0.92
CA GLU A 380 5.14 25.27 -0.45
C GLU A 380 4.89 26.24 -1.62
N ASN A 381 3.85 27.04 -1.51
CA ASN A 381 3.69 28.20 -2.39
C ASN A 381 4.40 29.41 -1.79
N GLN A 382 5.39 29.95 -2.45
CA GLN A 382 6.23 31.05 -1.95
C GLN A 382 5.49 32.39 -1.69
N ILE A 383 4.27 32.55 -2.17
CA ILE A 383 3.54 33.81 -2.08
C ILE A 383 2.57 33.86 -0.89
N VAL A 384 2.02 32.72 -0.51
CA VAL A 384 1.17 32.58 0.67
C VAL A 384 1.74 31.41 1.45
N PRO A 385 2.10 31.56 2.73
CA PRO A 385 2.46 30.40 3.53
C PRO A 385 1.31 29.42 3.46
N VAL A 386 1.51 28.32 2.73
CA VAL A 386 0.50 27.27 2.62
C VAL A 386 0.51 26.55 3.95
N THR A 387 -0.52 26.76 4.72
CA THR A 387 -0.71 26.08 6.01
C THR A 387 -1.21 24.65 5.85
N ALA A 388 -1.67 24.28 4.64
CA ALA A 388 -2.07 22.93 4.28
C ALA A 388 -2.07 22.76 2.75
N GLY A 389 -1.58 21.63 2.27
CA GLY A 389 -1.70 21.21 0.87
C GLY A 389 -3.13 20.79 0.48
N PRO A 390 -3.34 20.28 -0.74
CA PRO A 390 -4.67 19.89 -1.25
C PRO A 390 -5.36 18.80 -0.44
N LEU A 391 -4.60 17.96 0.25
CA LEU A 391 -5.14 16.90 1.10
C LEU A 391 -5.47 17.38 2.52
N GLY A 392 -4.93 18.51 2.97
CA GLY A 392 -5.15 19.04 4.32
C GLY A 392 -4.73 18.07 5.42
N SER A 393 -3.66 17.33 5.19
CA SER A 393 -3.17 16.27 6.05
C SER A 393 -2.62 16.79 7.37
N ALA A 394 -2.90 16.08 8.46
CA ALA A 394 -2.21 16.25 9.75
C ALA A 394 -0.85 15.51 9.79
N LEU A 395 -0.58 14.66 8.80
CA LEU A 395 0.65 13.87 8.68
C LEU A 395 1.67 14.53 7.73
N THR A 396 1.58 15.85 7.53
CA THR A 396 2.58 16.60 6.78
C THR A 396 3.89 16.57 7.55
N SER A 397 4.84 15.76 7.08
CA SER A 397 6.15 15.57 7.69
C SER A 397 7.25 16.32 6.96
N LEU A 398 7.02 16.70 5.72
CA LEU A 398 8.01 17.38 4.89
C LEU A 398 7.39 18.56 4.13
N LEU A 399 8.02 19.73 4.27
CA LEU A 399 7.70 20.89 3.46
C LEU A 399 8.81 21.05 2.41
N ILE A 400 8.43 21.01 1.13
CA ILE A 400 9.37 21.10 0.01
C ILE A 400 9.27 22.49 -0.60
N PRO A 401 10.37 23.30 -0.52
CA PRO A 401 10.43 24.58 -1.23
C PRO A 401 10.48 24.30 -2.74
N PRO A 402 9.51 24.79 -3.53
CA PRO A 402 9.52 24.56 -4.96
C PRO A 402 10.63 25.38 -5.64
N ASN A 403 11.14 24.86 -6.73
CA ASN A 403 11.98 25.60 -7.65
C ASN A 403 11.09 26.09 -8.83
N GLY A 404 10.65 27.35 -8.80
CA GLY A 404 9.66 27.85 -9.75
C GLY A 404 8.21 27.50 -9.40
N THR A 405 7.31 27.55 -10.39
CA THR A 405 5.86 27.34 -10.24
C THR A 405 5.42 25.91 -10.53
N ASP A 406 6.24 25.16 -11.23
CA ASP A 406 6.02 23.78 -11.63
C ASP A 406 7.33 23.11 -12.05
N GLY A 407 7.36 21.80 -11.99
CA GLY A 407 8.52 21.00 -12.33
C GLY A 407 8.41 19.56 -11.83
N ALA A 408 9.54 18.98 -11.50
CA ALA A 408 9.62 17.62 -10.99
C ALA A 408 10.54 17.55 -9.76
N ALA A 409 10.31 16.57 -8.90
CA ALA A 409 11.22 16.28 -7.81
C ALA A 409 11.62 14.79 -7.80
N ILE A 410 12.80 14.54 -7.28
CA ILE A 410 13.35 13.21 -7.02
C ILE A 410 13.67 13.17 -5.53
N VAL A 411 13.09 12.23 -4.80
CA VAL A 411 13.38 12.01 -3.38
C VAL A 411 14.18 10.72 -3.25
N ASP A 412 15.40 10.83 -2.76
CA ASP A 412 16.30 9.72 -2.47
C ASP A 412 15.94 9.11 -1.11
N LEU A 413 15.63 7.82 -1.11
CA LEU A 413 15.25 7.02 0.05
C LEU A 413 16.40 6.11 0.53
N ALA A 414 17.54 6.12 -0.16
CA ALA A 414 18.69 5.28 0.17
C ALA A 414 19.78 5.98 0.99
N ILE A 415 19.58 7.26 1.32
CA ILE A 415 20.54 8.04 2.09
C ILE A 415 20.51 7.71 3.59
N GLY A 416 21.53 8.13 4.30
CA GLY A 416 21.69 8.02 5.76
C GLY A 416 22.97 7.28 6.15
N ASP A 417 23.31 7.31 7.45
CA ASP A 417 24.46 6.58 8.02
C ASP A 417 24.29 5.06 7.86
N GLY A 418 25.01 4.49 6.89
CA GLY A 418 24.88 3.09 6.49
C GLY A 418 23.86 2.83 5.38
N GLY A 419 23.08 3.84 4.98
CA GLY A 419 22.02 3.78 3.96
C GLY A 419 20.84 2.90 4.37
N HIS A 420 19.64 3.26 3.93
CA HIS A 420 18.48 2.38 4.06
C HIS A 420 18.65 1.18 3.12
N SER A 421 18.55 -0.04 3.66
CA SER A 421 18.70 -1.24 2.86
C SER A 421 18.03 -2.44 3.52
N LEU A 422 17.47 -3.33 2.70
CA LEU A 422 16.92 -4.61 3.13
C LEU A 422 17.91 -5.72 2.79
N SER A 423 18.44 -6.38 3.81
CA SER A 423 19.32 -7.54 3.72
C SER A 423 18.53 -8.84 3.96
N GLY A 424 19.19 -9.97 3.90
CA GLY A 424 18.60 -11.28 4.19
C GLY A 424 17.97 -11.98 2.98
N GLY A 425 17.90 -11.31 1.82
CA GLY A 425 17.50 -11.95 0.57
C GLY A 425 18.60 -12.85 0.03
N ALA A 426 18.23 -14.03 -0.46
CA ALA A 426 19.12 -14.95 -1.15
C ALA A 426 18.57 -15.27 -2.54
N ASP A 427 19.43 -15.20 -3.56
CA ASP A 427 19.09 -15.62 -4.93
C ASP A 427 18.97 -17.15 -5.07
N ALA A 428 18.63 -17.63 -6.24
CA ALA A 428 18.48 -19.06 -6.53
C ALA A 428 19.79 -19.88 -6.33
N SER A 429 20.96 -19.22 -6.28
CA SER A 429 22.26 -19.85 -5.97
C SER A 429 22.57 -19.85 -4.46
N GLY A 430 21.74 -19.21 -3.64
CA GLY A 430 21.98 -18.98 -2.22
C GLY A 430 22.91 -17.80 -1.94
N SER A 431 23.22 -16.98 -2.93
CA SER A 431 24.04 -15.78 -2.74
C SER A 431 23.23 -14.64 -2.14
N ALA A 432 23.82 -13.94 -1.17
CA ALA A 432 23.15 -12.83 -0.51
C ALA A 432 22.98 -11.64 -1.46
N VAL A 433 21.78 -11.06 -1.44
CA VAL A 433 21.43 -9.82 -2.15
C VAL A 433 20.87 -8.83 -1.14
N THR A 434 21.31 -7.59 -1.22
CA THR A 434 20.83 -6.48 -0.41
C THR A 434 20.18 -5.44 -1.30
N LEU A 435 18.90 -5.14 -1.08
CA LEU A 435 18.17 -4.09 -1.79
C LEU A 435 18.40 -2.75 -1.08
N LYS A 436 18.54 -1.67 -1.86
CA LYS A 436 18.72 -0.32 -1.32
C LYS A 436 17.40 0.43 -1.28
N GLY A 437 17.26 1.34 -0.31
CA GLY A 437 16.09 2.19 -0.12
C GLY A 437 15.08 1.60 0.86
N LEU A 438 13.81 1.88 0.63
CA LEU A 438 12.69 1.60 1.54
C LEU A 438 11.49 1.02 0.80
N PRO A 439 10.68 0.16 1.46
CA PRO A 439 9.40 -0.28 0.93
C PRO A 439 8.41 0.88 0.92
N VAL A 440 7.98 1.33 -0.26
CA VAL A 440 7.18 2.53 -0.41
C VAL A 440 6.08 2.39 -1.45
N VAL A 441 4.92 2.97 -1.15
CA VAL A 441 3.80 3.17 -2.06
C VAL A 441 3.30 4.62 -1.94
N GLY A 442 2.65 5.15 -2.96
CA GLY A 442 2.12 6.50 -2.87
C GLY A 442 1.81 7.16 -4.21
N PHE A 443 1.37 8.39 -4.13
CA PHE A 443 0.97 9.18 -5.28
C PHE A 443 1.14 10.68 -5.01
N MET A 444 1.23 11.45 -6.09
CA MET A 444 1.11 12.89 -6.07
C MET A 444 -0.36 13.26 -6.24
N ALA A 445 -0.85 14.21 -5.43
CA ALA A 445 -2.14 14.85 -5.54
C ALA A 445 -1.95 16.35 -5.82
N TYR A 446 -2.66 16.88 -6.81
CA TYR A 446 -2.64 18.30 -7.07
C TYR A 446 -4.06 18.82 -7.25
N ASN A 447 -4.27 20.09 -6.94
CA ASN A 447 -5.47 20.81 -7.26
C ASN A 447 -5.16 22.17 -7.90
N VAL A 448 -6.15 22.69 -8.60
CA VAL A 448 -6.21 24.05 -9.11
C VAL A 448 -7.54 24.64 -8.64
N ILE A 449 -7.48 25.62 -7.75
CA ILE A 449 -8.67 26.20 -7.11
C ILE A 449 -9.07 27.50 -7.81
N ASN A 450 -10.18 27.48 -8.52
CA ASN A 450 -10.78 28.65 -9.15
C ASN A 450 -12.26 28.78 -8.74
N THR A 451 -12.48 29.36 -7.55
CA THR A 451 -13.82 29.54 -6.98
C THR A 451 -14.63 30.68 -7.62
N GLN A 452 -13.99 31.48 -8.47
CA GLN A 452 -14.54 32.70 -9.06
C GLN A 452 -14.40 32.72 -10.59
N ALA A 453 -14.48 31.56 -11.24
CA ALA A 453 -14.42 31.47 -12.71
C ALA A 453 -15.49 32.34 -13.39
N GLN A 454 -16.70 32.35 -12.81
CA GLN A 454 -17.80 33.30 -13.07
C GLN A 454 -18.61 33.43 -11.77
N PRO A 455 -19.40 34.50 -11.59
CA PRO A 455 -20.23 34.65 -10.40
C PRO A 455 -21.10 33.39 -10.14
N GLY A 456 -20.86 32.73 -8.99
CA GLY A 456 -21.57 31.52 -8.57
C GLY A 456 -21.09 30.21 -9.26
N MET A 457 -19.98 30.21 -10.01
CA MET A 457 -19.46 29.07 -10.71
C MET A 457 -18.07 28.69 -10.16
N LEU A 458 -17.94 27.45 -9.72
CA LEU A 458 -16.65 26.81 -9.42
C LEU A 458 -16.04 26.22 -10.71
N ALA A 459 -14.73 26.34 -10.86
CA ALA A 459 -13.95 25.64 -11.88
C ALA A 459 -12.68 25.11 -11.25
N ASN A 460 -12.86 24.21 -10.25
CA ASN A 460 -11.76 23.55 -9.56
C ASN A 460 -11.42 22.25 -10.29
N TYR A 461 -10.14 21.99 -10.41
CA TYR A 461 -9.59 20.79 -11.04
C TYR A 461 -8.66 20.11 -10.06
N SER A 462 -8.62 18.79 -10.11
CA SER A 462 -7.73 17.98 -9.28
C SER A 462 -7.32 16.72 -10.01
N GLY A 463 -6.22 16.13 -9.58
CA GLY A 463 -5.72 14.89 -10.17
C GLY A 463 -4.69 14.24 -9.29
N THR A 464 -4.34 13.01 -9.64
CA THR A 464 -3.32 12.21 -8.98
C THR A 464 -2.45 11.53 -10.02
N TYR A 465 -1.16 11.36 -9.67
CA TYR A 465 -0.25 10.50 -10.42
C TYR A 465 0.50 9.61 -9.45
N ARG A 466 0.49 8.29 -9.68
CA ARG A 466 1.31 7.34 -8.94
C ARG A 466 2.78 7.77 -9.02
N HIS A 467 3.53 7.64 -7.93
CA HIS A 467 4.97 7.84 -7.96
C HIS A 467 5.63 6.81 -8.88
N ARG A 468 6.63 7.26 -9.62
CA ARG A 468 7.58 6.38 -10.26
C ARG A 468 8.76 6.17 -9.31
N SER A 469 9.45 5.06 -9.45
CA SER A 469 10.56 4.71 -8.58
C SER A 469 11.69 4.06 -9.34
N THR A 470 12.86 4.13 -8.76
CA THR A 470 14.02 3.30 -9.12
C THR A 470 14.32 2.33 -7.99
N MET A 471 15.01 1.25 -8.30
CA MET A 471 15.47 0.27 -7.33
C MET A 471 16.90 -0.16 -7.68
N SER A 472 17.76 -0.20 -6.69
CA SER A 472 19.12 -0.71 -6.85
C SER A 472 19.42 -1.76 -5.78
N CYS A 473 20.39 -2.61 -6.07
CA CYS A 473 20.83 -3.65 -5.13
C CYS A 473 22.34 -3.88 -5.19
N ASN A 474 22.85 -4.51 -4.12
CA ASN A 474 24.20 -5.07 -4.05
C ASN A 474 24.06 -6.59 -4.01
N GLY A 475 24.78 -7.27 -4.89
CA GLY A 475 24.75 -8.74 -5.02
C GLY A 475 25.79 -9.26 -6.00
N PRO A 476 25.70 -10.52 -6.41
CA PRO A 476 26.61 -11.11 -7.38
C PRO A 476 26.66 -10.32 -8.69
N ALA A 477 27.83 -10.32 -9.32
CA ALA A 477 28.04 -9.61 -10.57
C ALA A 477 27.06 -10.10 -11.67
N GLY A 478 26.28 -9.15 -12.22
CA GLY A 478 25.30 -9.40 -13.29
C GLY A 478 23.85 -9.54 -12.80
N GLU A 479 23.57 -9.63 -11.49
CA GLU A 479 22.22 -9.67 -10.94
C GLU A 479 21.73 -8.29 -10.48
N CYS A 480 22.64 -7.54 -9.86
CA CYS A 480 22.37 -6.13 -9.52
C CYS A 480 23.06 -5.24 -10.54
N ALA A 481 22.34 -4.36 -11.20
CA ALA A 481 22.94 -3.38 -12.08
C ALA A 481 23.88 -2.48 -11.29
N SER A 482 25.08 -2.25 -11.81
CA SER A 482 25.89 -1.12 -11.39
C SER A 482 25.11 0.15 -11.71
N VAL A 483 25.00 1.06 -10.74
CA VAL A 483 24.44 2.42 -10.91
C VAL A 483 24.89 2.95 -12.27
N ILE A 484 23.93 3.25 -13.15
CA ILE A 484 24.21 4.09 -14.31
C ILE A 484 24.49 5.47 -13.71
N THR A 485 25.76 5.72 -13.38
CA THR A 485 26.22 7.10 -13.21
C THR A 485 25.94 7.78 -14.53
N GLY A 486 24.95 8.67 -14.54
CA GLY A 486 24.59 9.45 -15.70
C GLY A 486 25.85 10.06 -16.31
N GLY A 487 26.32 9.42 -17.39
CA GLY A 487 27.29 10.01 -18.26
C GLY A 487 26.55 11.13 -18.97
N GLY A 488 26.88 12.36 -18.61
CA GLY A 488 26.48 13.51 -19.38
C GLY A 488 26.89 13.36 -20.83
N GLN A 489 26.02 13.60 -21.74
CA GLN A 489 26.20 14.31 -23.00
C GLN A 489 24.95 15.13 -23.26
#